data_11f3063595057a723248b15fd052269b
#
_entry.id   11f3063595057a723248b15fd052269b
#
_cell.length_a   1.000
_cell.length_b   1.000
_cell.length_c   1.000
_cell.angle_alpha   90.00
_cell.angle_beta   90.00
_cell.angle_gamma   90.00
#
_symmetry.space_group_name_H-M   'P 1'
#
loop_
_entity.id
_entity.type
_entity.pdbx_description
1 polymer ?
#
loop_
_entity_poly.entity_id
_entity_poly.type
_entity_poly.pdbx_seq_one_letter_code
_entity_poly.pdbx_strand_id
1 'polypeptide(L)'
;LKKEIVKLTNEECEVAGIPALYHDVFTSGIHYVDFMFDIKHIRQEDLPYVGLLKAVLGYVDTEHYGYADLSNEIDLQTGGISNNILGTADVENIEEYSLKFEVRTKFLEDKTGAALRLVKEILCSSDLDDEKRLYEIIAQSKSRLQMAIGGMGHYMAGMRAMSYFSKTAKISDLT
;
A
#
# COMPACT_ATOMS: atom_id res chain seq x y z
N LEU A 1 -36.19 -11.12 2.67
CA LEU A 1 -35.10 -11.33 3.62
C LEU A 1 -34.51 -9.98 3.96
N LYS A 2 -34.82 -9.42 5.16
CA LYS A 2 -34.07 -8.29 5.71
C LYS A 2 -32.66 -8.79 5.99
N LYS A 3 -31.68 -8.36 5.20
CA LYS A 3 -30.27 -8.52 5.57
C LYS A 3 -30.03 -7.64 6.80
N GLU A 4 -29.71 -8.25 7.94
CA GLU A 4 -29.13 -7.52 9.05
C GLU A 4 -27.83 -6.91 8.57
N ILE A 5 -27.75 -5.58 8.58
CA ILE A 5 -26.50 -4.87 8.32
C ILE A 5 -25.67 -5.04 9.58
N VAL A 6 -24.63 -5.86 9.51
CA VAL A 6 -23.65 -5.96 10.58
C VAL A 6 -22.96 -4.61 10.68
N LYS A 7 -23.21 -3.89 11.78
CA LYS A 7 -22.47 -2.67 12.10
C LYS A 7 -21.09 -3.09 12.62
N LEU A 8 -20.06 -2.68 11.89
CA LEU A 8 -18.69 -2.77 12.42
C LEU A 8 -18.57 -1.80 13.59
N THR A 9 -18.11 -2.31 14.74
CA THR A 9 -17.72 -1.47 15.87
C THR A 9 -16.31 -0.96 15.61
N ASN A 10 -16.13 0.34 15.72
CA ASN A 10 -14.84 0.99 15.60
C ASN A 10 -14.44 1.46 16.99
N GLU A 11 -13.27 1.04 17.46
CA GLU A 11 -12.69 1.50 18.72
C GLU A 11 -11.43 2.32 18.42
N GLU A 12 -11.44 3.57 18.80
CA GLU A 12 -10.25 4.40 18.74
C GLU A 12 -9.35 4.09 19.93
N CYS A 13 -8.12 3.74 19.67
CA CYS A 13 -7.13 3.41 20.69
C CYS A 13 -5.77 4.03 20.33
N GLU A 14 -4.80 3.86 21.21
CA GLU A 14 -3.44 4.33 21.00
C GLU A 14 -2.47 3.18 21.24
N VAL A 15 -1.59 2.95 20.27
CA VAL A 15 -0.55 1.92 20.35
C VAL A 15 0.81 2.61 20.27
N ALA A 16 1.56 2.58 21.36
CA ALA A 16 2.88 3.23 21.46
C ALA A 16 2.88 4.72 21.07
N GLY A 17 1.85 5.47 21.46
CA GLY A 17 1.71 6.90 21.14
C GLY A 17 1.17 7.18 19.72
N ILE A 18 0.78 6.16 18.98
CA ILE A 18 0.25 6.29 17.61
C ILE A 18 -1.26 6.00 17.65
N PRO A 19 -2.09 6.90 17.10
CA PRO A 19 -3.53 6.65 16.96
C PRO A 19 -3.78 5.39 16.15
N ALA A 20 -4.65 4.52 16.64
CA ALA A 20 -5.03 3.29 15.98
C ALA A 20 -6.55 3.11 15.99
N LEU A 21 -7.09 2.50 14.96
CA LEU A 21 -8.47 2.14 14.84
C LEU A 21 -8.59 0.61 14.90
N TYR A 22 -9.27 0.11 15.92
CA TYR A 22 -9.48 -1.32 16.12
C TYR A 22 -10.90 -1.73 15.72
N HIS A 23 -10.99 -2.85 15.01
CA HIS A 23 -12.24 -3.47 14.62
C HIS A 23 -12.32 -4.87 15.19
N ASP A 24 -13.19 -5.08 16.19
CA ASP A 24 -13.45 -6.42 16.75
C ASP A 24 -14.33 -7.22 15.79
N VAL A 25 -13.67 -7.96 14.90
CA VAL A 25 -14.32 -8.83 13.91
C VAL A 25 -13.76 -10.23 14.01
N PHE A 26 -14.64 -11.22 14.02
CA PHE A 26 -14.20 -12.62 14.02
C PHE A 26 -13.50 -12.98 12.71
N THR A 27 -12.20 -13.25 12.77
CA THR A 27 -11.33 -13.50 11.61
C THR A 27 -10.68 -14.89 11.64
N SER A 28 -11.16 -15.79 12.51
CA SER A 28 -10.59 -17.15 12.67
C SER A 28 -9.10 -17.16 12.98
N GLY A 29 -8.61 -16.21 13.80
CA GLY A 29 -7.20 -16.11 14.22
C GLY A 29 -6.28 -15.44 13.18
N ILE A 30 -6.84 -14.81 12.16
CA ILE A 30 -6.07 -14.01 11.21
C ILE A 30 -6.13 -12.54 11.61
N HIS A 31 -4.98 -11.92 11.83
CA HIS A 31 -4.86 -10.48 12.02
C HIS A 31 -4.71 -9.79 10.67
N TYR A 32 -5.43 -8.68 10.48
CA TYR A 32 -5.31 -7.77 9.36
C TYR A 32 -4.79 -6.45 9.90
N VAL A 33 -3.68 -5.97 9.39
CA VAL A 33 -3.04 -4.75 9.89
C VAL A 33 -2.69 -3.84 8.72
N ASP A 34 -3.16 -2.60 8.81
CA ASP A 34 -2.88 -1.54 7.84
C ASP A 34 -2.08 -0.42 8.54
N PHE A 35 -0.86 -0.18 8.07
CA PHE A 35 -0.04 0.96 8.51
C PHE A 35 -0.27 2.12 7.56
N MET A 36 -0.77 3.23 8.09
CA MET A 36 -1.16 4.40 7.31
C MET A 36 -0.20 5.57 7.58
N PHE A 37 0.57 5.96 6.57
CA PHE A 37 1.48 7.10 6.64
C PHE A 37 0.88 8.28 5.90
N ASP A 38 0.77 9.45 6.56
CA ASP A 38 0.29 10.67 5.91
C ASP A 38 1.34 11.22 4.96
N ILE A 39 0.98 11.29 3.68
CA ILE A 39 1.85 11.80 2.62
C ILE A 39 1.24 13.01 1.88
N LYS A 40 0.22 13.64 2.46
CA LYS A 40 -0.46 14.83 1.89
C LYS A 40 0.50 16.01 1.67
N HIS A 41 1.60 16.06 2.42
CA HIS A 41 2.64 17.08 2.31
C HIS A 41 3.58 16.91 1.11
N ILE A 42 3.55 15.76 0.44
CA ILE A 42 4.40 15.49 -0.73
C ILE A 42 3.92 16.33 -1.91
N ARG A 43 4.87 16.97 -2.59
CA ARG A 43 4.57 17.81 -3.76
C ARG A 43 4.06 16.95 -4.91
N GLN A 44 3.16 17.51 -5.71
CA GLN A 44 2.58 16.79 -6.85
C GLN A 44 3.64 16.25 -7.82
N GLU A 45 4.74 16.97 -8.02
CA GLU A 45 5.85 16.55 -8.90
C GLU A 45 6.61 15.32 -8.38
N ASP A 46 6.54 15.05 -7.06
CA ASP A 46 7.20 13.92 -6.42
C ASP A 46 6.29 12.68 -6.30
N LEU A 47 4.99 12.79 -6.55
CA LEU A 47 4.05 11.67 -6.46
C LEU A 47 4.43 10.47 -7.36
N PRO A 48 4.95 10.65 -8.59
CA PRO A 48 5.42 9.52 -9.40
C PRO A 48 6.53 8.71 -8.72
N TYR A 49 7.40 9.34 -7.92
CA TYR A 49 8.43 8.64 -7.16
C TYR A 49 7.85 7.84 -6.00
N VAL A 50 6.76 8.32 -5.38
CA VAL A 50 6.02 7.53 -4.38
C VAL A 50 5.38 6.30 -5.03
N GLY A 51 4.87 6.44 -6.27
CA GLY A 51 4.37 5.33 -7.08
C GLY A 51 5.47 4.30 -7.38
N LEU A 52 6.69 4.76 -7.69
CA LEU A 52 7.85 3.86 -7.87
C LEU A 52 8.26 3.21 -6.54
N LEU A 53 8.31 3.95 -5.45
CA LEU A 53 8.62 3.40 -4.12
C LEU A 53 7.65 2.27 -3.75
N LYS A 54 6.35 2.46 -3.98
CA LYS A 54 5.33 1.42 -3.82
C LYS A 54 5.67 0.14 -4.59
N ALA A 55 6.20 0.27 -5.80
CA ALA A 55 6.54 -0.86 -6.67
C ALA A 55 7.86 -1.55 -6.28
N VAL A 56 8.75 -0.87 -5.58
CA VAL A 56 10.11 -1.32 -5.23
C VAL A 56 10.14 -2.01 -3.86
N LEU A 57 9.42 -1.45 -2.87
CA LEU A 57 9.43 -1.98 -1.50
C LEU A 57 8.96 -3.43 -1.43
N GLY A 58 9.79 -4.29 -0.84
CA GLY A 58 9.59 -5.74 -0.76
C GLY A 58 10.16 -6.53 -1.94
N TYR A 59 10.76 -5.86 -2.94
CA TYR A 59 11.35 -6.49 -4.13
C TYR A 59 12.85 -6.20 -4.31
N VAL A 60 13.46 -5.49 -3.40
CA VAL A 60 14.90 -5.21 -3.32
C VAL A 60 15.50 -5.94 -2.12
N ASP A 61 16.82 -6.04 -2.08
CA ASP A 61 17.54 -6.54 -0.92
C ASP A 61 17.31 -5.63 0.29
N THR A 62 17.46 -6.19 1.47
CA THR A 62 17.40 -5.45 2.73
C THR A 62 18.68 -5.72 3.52
N GLU A 63 18.85 -5.09 4.67
CA GLU A 63 20.03 -5.30 5.52
C GLU A 63 20.24 -6.78 5.89
N HIS A 64 19.15 -7.53 6.10
CA HIS A 64 19.21 -8.91 6.60
C HIS A 64 18.82 -9.97 5.58
N TYR A 65 18.20 -9.61 4.46
CA TYR A 65 17.68 -10.56 3.46
C TYR A 65 18.00 -10.10 2.04
N GLY A 66 18.47 -11.02 1.20
CA GLY A 66 18.36 -10.86 -0.24
C GLY A 66 16.89 -10.90 -0.67
N TYR A 67 16.52 -10.24 -1.75
CA TYR A 67 15.12 -10.10 -2.18
C TYR A 67 14.40 -11.44 -2.37
N ALA A 68 15.09 -12.50 -2.77
CA ALA A 68 14.50 -13.83 -2.94
C ALA A 68 14.18 -14.48 -1.58
N ASP A 69 15.09 -14.36 -0.60
CA ASP A 69 14.90 -14.87 0.75
C ASP A 69 13.84 -14.04 1.49
N LEU A 70 13.82 -12.73 1.28
CA LEU A 70 12.77 -11.86 1.80
C LEU A 70 11.38 -12.29 1.30
N SER A 71 11.25 -12.58 0.00
CA SER A 71 10.00 -13.07 -0.58
C SER A 71 9.56 -14.39 0.05
N ASN A 72 10.50 -15.33 0.24
CA ASN A 72 10.21 -16.61 0.89
C ASN A 72 9.76 -16.42 2.35
N GLU A 73 10.42 -15.53 3.10
CA GLU A 73 10.03 -15.23 4.49
C GLU A 73 8.66 -14.57 4.57
N ILE A 74 8.34 -13.64 3.65
CA ILE A 74 6.99 -13.04 3.57
C ILE A 74 5.94 -14.13 3.38
N ASP A 75 6.15 -15.07 2.46
CA ASP A 75 5.21 -16.15 2.17
C ASP A 75 5.07 -17.15 3.33
N LEU A 76 6.13 -17.41 4.08
CA LEU A 76 6.13 -18.32 5.23
C LEU A 76 5.50 -17.72 6.49
N GLN A 77 5.64 -16.42 6.70
CA GLN A 77 5.25 -15.77 7.95
C GLN A 77 3.96 -14.96 7.84
N THR A 78 3.53 -14.64 6.63
CA THR A 78 2.38 -13.77 6.39
C THR A 78 1.49 -14.30 5.27
N GLY A 79 0.32 -13.72 5.11
CA GLY A 79 -0.52 -13.90 3.92
C GLY A 79 -0.24 -12.83 2.85
N GLY A 80 0.97 -12.24 2.89
CA GLY A 80 1.44 -11.20 1.98
C GLY A 80 1.58 -9.84 2.64
N ILE A 81 2.50 -9.03 2.11
CA ILE A 81 2.69 -7.62 2.44
C ILE A 81 2.49 -6.83 1.15
N SER A 82 1.65 -5.81 1.18
CA SER A 82 1.37 -4.98 0.01
C SER A 82 1.44 -3.49 0.33
N ASN A 83 1.92 -2.72 -0.62
CA ASN A 83 2.04 -1.27 -0.53
C ASN A 83 1.02 -0.62 -1.46
N ASN A 84 0.28 0.38 -0.96
CA ASN A 84 -0.75 1.09 -1.71
C ASN A 84 -0.65 2.60 -1.48
N ILE A 85 -1.25 3.36 -2.37
CA ILE A 85 -1.45 4.79 -2.20
C ILE A 85 -2.96 5.02 -2.18
N LEU A 86 -3.48 5.57 -1.09
CA LEU A 86 -4.89 5.81 -0.89
C LEU A 86 -5.17 7.32 -0.91
N GLY A 87 -5.90 7.77 -1.92
CA GLY A 87 -6.46 9.11 -1.99
C GLY A 87 -7.97 9.05 -1.76
N THR A 88 -8.46 9.62 -0.66
CA THR A 88 -9.89 9.67 -0.35
C THR A 88 -10.34 11.11 -0.24
N ALA A 89 -11.43 11.46 -0.95
CA ALA A 89 -12.09 12.74 -0.81
C ALA A 89 -12.97 12.74 0.43
N ASP A 90 -13.11 13.90 1.07
CA ASP A 90 -14.10 14.10 2.11
C ASP A 90 -15.51 14.05 1.52
N VAL A 91 -16.47 13.47 2.26
CA VAL A 91 -17.85 13.28 1.79
C VAL A 91 -18.62 14.61 1.78
N GLU A 92 -18.32 15.51 2.72
CA GLU A 92 -19.00 16.80 2.87
C GLU A 92 -18.31 17.91 2.06
N ASN A 93 -16.99 17.79 1.86
CA ASN A 93 -16.21 18.77 1.11
C ASN A 93 -15.23 18.09 0.15
N ILE A 94 -15.61 17.96 -1.12
CA ILE A 94 -14.76 17.32 -2.17
C ILE A 94 -13.42 18.02 -2.43
N GLU A 95 -13.25 19.26 -1.94
CA GLU A 95 -11.99 19.98 -2.01
C GLU A 95 -10.98 19.48 -0.95
N GLU A 96 -11.48 18.90 0.13
CA GLU A 96 -10.67 18.24 1.15
C GLU A 96 -10.42 16.78 0.77
N TYR A 97 -9.18 16.35 0.97
CA TYR A 97 -8.80 14.98 0.72
C TYR A 97 -7.73 14.50 1.70
N SER A 98 -7.70 13.21 1.93
CA SER A 98 -6.62 12.51 2.64
C SER A 98 -5.78 11.76 1.63
N LEU A 99 -4.46 11.77 1.82
CA LEU A 99 -3.52 11.03 1.01
C LEU A 99 -2.60 10.22 1.93
N LYS A 100 -2.67 8.89 1.81
CA LYS A 100 -1.94 7.96 2.68
C LYS A 100 -1.12 6.99 1.84
N PHE A 101 0.10 6.71 2.30
CA PHE A 101 0.82 5.52 1.89
C PHE A 101 0.44 4.41 2.87
N GLU A 102 -0.09 3.32 2.35
CA GLU A 102 -0.57 2.18 3.13
C GLU A 102 0.37 1.00 2.96
N VAL A 103 0.76 0.39 4.07
CA VAL A 103 1.39 -0.94 4.10
C VAL A 103 0.43 -1.88 4.77
N ARG A 104 -0.10 -2.82 4.00
CA ARG A 104 -1.10 -3.79 4.44
C ARG A 104 -0.51 -5.17 4.56
N THR A 105 -0.79 -5.85 5.65
CA THR A 105 -0.43 -7.25 5.83
C THR A 105 -1.51 -8.03 6.58
N LYS A 106 -1.49 -9.34 6.42
CA LYS A 106 -2.30 -10.27 7.20
C LYS A 106 -1.44 -11.44 7.64
N PHE A 107 -1.70 -11.95 8.82
CA PHE A 107 -0.91 -13.05 9.40
C PHE A 107 -1.71 -13.80 10.49
N LEU A 108 -1.28 -14.99 10.82
CA LEU A 108 -1.82 -15.74 11.95
C LEU A 108 -1.30 -15.15 13.29
N GLU A 109 -2.07 -15.28 14.35
CA GLU A 109 -1.76 -14.72 15.67
C GLU A 109 -0.35 -15.10 16.18
N ASP A 110 0.04 -16.36 16.01
CA ASP A 110 1.37 -16.88 16.39
C ASP A 110 2.53 -16.30 15.55
N LYS A 111 2.22 -15.71 14.40
CA LYS A 111 3.18 -15.10 13.47
C LYS A 111 3.34 -13.58 13.63
N THR A 112 2.61 -12.97 14.57
CA THR A 112 2.59 -11.51 14.77
C THR A 112 3.98 -10.89 14.84
N GLY A 113 4.86 -11.46 15.69
CA GLY A 113 6.21 -10.93 15.86
C GLY A 113 7.09 -11.03 14.61
N ALA A 114 6.93 -12.08 13.81
CA ALA A 114 7.66 -12.26 12.55
C ALA A 114 7.13 -11.30 11.48
N ALA A 115 5.82 -11.18 11.32
CA ALA A 115 5.18 -10.30 10.37
C ALA A 115 5.56 -8.83 10.59
N LEU A 116 5.51 -8.35 11.85
CA LEU A 116 5.88 -6.97 12.18
C LEU A 116 7.38 -6.68 11.94
N ARG A 117 8.26 -7.67 12.19
CA ARG A 117 9.69 -7.52 11.85
C ARG A 117 9.89 -7.39 10.35
N LEU A 118 9.20 -8.19 9.53
CA LEU A 118 9.30 -8.12 8.08
C LEU A 118 8.78 -6.78 7.53
N VAL A 119 7.67 -6.26 8.06
CA VAL A 119 7.19 -4.91 7.69
C VAL A 119 8.24 -3.86 8.04
N LYS A 120 8.82 -3.91 9.23
CA LYS A 120 9.90 -2.99 9.63
C LYS A 120 11.11 -3.12 8.73
N GLU A 121 11.54 -4.35 8.41
CA GLU A 121 12.67 -4.62 7.53
C GLU A 121 12.47 -3.97 6.15
N ILE A 122 11.30 -4.19 5.55
CA ILE A 122 10.96 -3.60 4.24
C ILE A 122 10.95 -2.07 4.29
N LEU A 123 10.40 -1.47 5.35
CA LEU A 123 10.26 -0.02 5.43
C LEU A 123 11.54 0.72 5.82
N CYS A 124 12.39 0.09 6.62
CA CYS A 124 13.53 0.77 7.24
C CYS A 124 14.90 0.31 6.71
N SER A 125 14.97 -0.84 6.04
CA SER A 125 16.25 -1.49 5.70
C SER A 125 16.34 -1.88 4.22
N SER A 126 15.40 -1.47 3.36
CA SER A 126 15.46 -1.73 1.91
C SER A 126 16.64 -1.01 1.28
N ASP A 127 17.44 -1.73 0.49
CA ASP A 127 18.53 -1.17 -0.30
C ASP A 127 17.95 -0.52 -1.57
N LEU A 128 17.93 0.79 -1.58
CA LEU A 128 17.47 1.59 -2.71
C LEU A 128 18.63 2.11 -3.58
N ASP A 129 19.87 1.69 -3.31
CA ASP A 129 21.07 2.11 -4.06
C ASP A 129 21.48 1.08 -5.12
N ASP A 130 20.87 -0.12 -5.16
CA ASP A 130 21.10 -1.10 -6.23
C ASP A 130 20.41 -0.66 -7.55
N GLU A 131 21.14 0.15 -8.33
CA GLU A 131 20.65 0.67 -9.62
C GLU A 131 20.22 -0.44 -10.58
N LYS A 132 20.93 -1.57 -10.58
CA LYS A 132 20.62 -2.69 -11.47
C LYS A 132 19.26 -3.30 -11.12
N ARG A 133 19.05 -3.55 -9.83
CA ARG A 133 17.81 -4.13 -9.33
C ARG A 133 16.63 -3.18 -9.53
N LEU A 134 16.82 -1.90 -9.24
CA LEU A 134 15.82 -0.86 -9.49
C LEU A 134 15.44 -0.81 -10.97
N TYR A 135 16.42 -0.84 -11.88
CA TYR A 135 16.16 -0.85 -13.31
C TYR A 135 15.33 -2.06 -13.74
N GLU A 136 15.63 -3.26 -13.23
CA GLU A 136 14.88 -4.48 -13.53
C GLU A 136 13.40 -4.34 -13.10
N ILE A 137 13.14 -3.85 -11.87
CA ILE A 137 11.78 -3.65 -11.34
C ILE A 137 11.02 -2.61 -12.17
N ILE A 138 11.65 -1.49 -12.51
CA ILE A 138 11.04 -0.43 -13.30
C ILE A 138 10.74 -0.91 -14.72
N ALA A 139 11.67 -1.64 -15.35
CA ALA A 139 11.47 -2.21 -16.69
C ALA A 139 10.31 -3.21 -16.71
N GLN A 140 10.21 -4.06 -15.68
CA GLN A 140 9.10 -4.98 -15.53
C GLN A 140 7.77 -4.25 -15.32
N SER A 141 7.74 -3.22 -14.48
CA SER A 141 6.55 -2.40 -14.23
C SER A 141 6.11 -1.69 -15.51
N LYS A 142 7.05 -1.11 -16.27
CA LYS A 142 6.78 -0.51 -17.58
C LYS A 142 6.15 -1.52 -18.55
N SER A 143 6.69 -2.73 -18.62
CA SER A 143 6.16 -3.78 -19.50
C SER A 143 4.73 -4.19 -19.12
N ARG A 144 4.44 -4.32 -17.81
CA ARG A 144 3.09 -4.59 -17.31
C ARG A 144 2.11 -3.48 -17.69
N LEU A 145 2.50 -2.21 -17.53
CA LEU A 145 1.67 -1.06 -17.90
C LEU A 145 1.41 -1.03 -19.42
N GLN A 146 2.42 -1.29 -20.25
CA GLN A 146 2.25 -1.37 -21.69
C GLN A 146 1.25 -2.44 -22.12
N MET A 147 1.30 -3.62 -21.49
CA MET A 147 0.31 -4.67 -21.73
C MET A 147 -1.09 -4.28 -21.25
N ALA A 148 -1.19 -3.62 -20.08
CA ALA A 148 -2.46 -3.17 -19.53
C ALA A 148 -3.14 -2.12 -20.43
N ILE A 149 -2.39 -1.22 -21.07
CA ILE A 149 -2.94 -0.23 -22.01
C ILE A 149 -3.68 -0.92 -23.16
N GLY A 150 -3.15 -2.02 -23.68
CA GLY A 150 -3.79 -2.76 -24.76
C GLY A 150 -5.16 -3.37 -24.38
N GLY A 151 -5.29 -3.83 -23.13
CA GLY A 151 -6.52 -4.46 -22.63
C GLY A 151 -7.49 -3.51 -21.91
N MET A 152 -6.97 -2.44 -21.30
CA MET A 152 -7.71 -1.54 -20.42
C MET A 152 -7.65 -0.07 -20.84
N GLY A 153 -7.37 0.21 -22.11
CA GLY A 153 -7.18 1.57 -22.61
C GLY A 153 -8.35 2.51 -22.33
N HIS A 154 -9.58 2.01 -22.41
CA HIS A 154 -10.78 2.79 -22.06
C HIS A 154 -10.82 3.21 -20.60
N TYR A 155 -10.42 2.32 -19.67
CA TYR A 155 -10.32 2.61 -18.25
C TYR A 155 -9.24 3.68 -17.98
N MET A 156 -8.05 3.50 -18.57
CA MET A 156 -6.95 4.46 -18.42
C MET A 156 -7.29 5.85 -19.00
N ALA A 157 -7.98 5.89 -20.15
CA ALA A 157 -8.47 7.14 -20.72
C ALA A 157 -9.50 7.82 -19.80
N GLY A 158 -10.40 7.05 -19.18
CA GLY A 158 -11.35 7.55 -18.20
C GLY A 158 -10.67 8.11 -16.96
N MET A 159 -9.67 7.41 -16.40
CA MET A 159 -8.88 7.87 -15.25
C MET A 159 -8.14 9.17 -15.60
N ARG A 160 -7.50 9.24 -16.75
CA ARG A 160 -6.85 10.46 -17.23
C ARG A 160 -7.85 11.61 -17.37
N ALA A 161 -9.02 11.39 -17.93
CA ALA A 161 -10.05 12.42 -18.04
C ALA A 161 -10.52 12.91 -16.66
N MET A 162 -10.78 12.00 -15.73
CA MET A 162 -11.17 12.35 -14.35
C MET A 162 -10.07 13.13 -13.61
N SER A 163 -8.81 12.93 -13.92
CA SER A 163 -7.68 13.61 -13.28
C SER A 163 -7.68 15.13 -13.48
N TYR A 164 -8.45 15.65 -14.44
CA TYR A 164 -8.63 17.08 -14.65
C TYR A 164 -9.68 17.71 -13.72
N PHE A 165 -10.54 16.90 -13.09
CA PHE A 165 -11.67 17.37 -12.28
C PHE A 165 -11.58 16.93 -10.82
N SER A 166 -10.80 15.90 -10.50
CA SER A 166 -10.72 15.32 -9.16
C SER A 166 -9.26 15.23 -8.69
N LYS A 167 -8.98 15.75 -7.50
CA LYS A 167 -7.67 15.67 -6.87
C LYS A 167 -7.25 14.21 -6.61
N THR A 168 -8.18 13.38 -6.14
CA THR A 168 -7.91 11.95 -5.88
C THR A 168 -7.68 11.17 -7.16
N ALA A 169 -8.43 11.46 -8.23
CA ALA A 169 -8.19 10.87 -9.54
C ALA A 169 -6.84 11.32 -10.12
N LYS A 170 -6.43 12.59 -9.89
CA LYS A 170 -5.10 13.08 -10.29
C LYS A 170 -3.99 12.34 -9.58
N ILE A 171 -4.12 12.07 -8.28
CA ILE A 171 -3.17 11.27 -7.52
C ILE A 171 -3.05 9.87 -8.12
N SER A 172 -4.19 9.19 -8.34
CA SER A 172 -4.21 7.84 -8.94
C SER A 172 -3.63 7.78 -10.35
N ASP A 173 -3.72 8.88 -11.12
CA ASP A 173 -3.14 8.97 -12.46
C ASP A 173 -1.62 9.19 -12.43
N LEU A 174 -1.07 9.70 -11.32
CA LEU A 174 0.35 9.99 -11.14
C LEU A 174 1.11 8.87 -10.41
N THR A 175 0.42 7.96 -9.71
CA THR A 175 0.99 6.91 -8.85
C THR A 175 0.59 5.51 -9.29
#